data_b751b8bbb85762328cc925f5c6c768a4
#
_entry.id   b751b8bbb85762328cc925f5c6c768a4
#
_cell.length_a   1.000
_cell.length_b   1.000
_cell.length_c   1.000
_cell.angle_alpha   90.00
_cell.angle_beta   90.00
_cell.angle_gamma   90.00
#
_symmetry.space_group_name_H-M   'P 1'
#
loop_
_entity.id
_entity.type
_entity.pdbx_description
1 polymer ?
#
loop_
_entity_poly.entity_id
_entity_poly.type
_entity_poly.pdbx_seq_one_letter_code
_entity_poly.pdbx_strand_id
1 'polypeptide(L)'
;MNAREPSFPVSSVDSRSARLRQMLLSNELEFLMEAHNGLSARIVREAGFKAIWGSGLTISAQFGVRDNNEASWTQVVDQLEFMADASDLPILLDGDTGYGNFNNVRRLVRKLEQRGIAGVCIEDKQFPKTNSFINGERQPLADVDEFCGKIKAGKDSQLDENFSIVARVEALIAGWGMEEALRRAEAYRQAGADAILMHSKLSKPDEIIEFAREWAGRSPIVIVPTKYYSTPTDVFRKAGISAVIWANHQLRAAVSAMQAVVKDIYENETLVNVEDRVATVNEIFRLQDADEYSVAEDRYLSSSRASASAVVLAASRGKGLEAVTADRPKVMLPIAGKPLLRWLVDAFKKQGVNDITVVGGYRADAIDTAGIKLVVNEQHETTGELSSLACALDKLQGDTVISYGDLLFRSYIVRDLVESEAAFCVVVDSSDASETHAANQSVRDFAWCTAADDRGLFGNKVTLRRVSSDETDAPAGATSKAPQGRWVGLMNVRGAGLARLKEVVAQLRTRADFASLDMPALLNALIEAGEAVEVQYVHGHWRGVNDLEDFRRAGDFAHAQTPLAQGGSADEGAR
;
A
#
# COMPACT_ATOMS: atom_id res chain seq x y z
N MET A 1 -29.69 -7.24 21.19
CA MET A 1 -29.66 -5.87 21.75
C MET A 1 -28.57 -5.86 22.80
N ASN A 2 -27.32 -5.58 22.41
CA ASN A 2 -26.28 -5.21 23.37
C ASN A 2 -26.02 -3.73 23.14
N ALA A 3 -26.57 -2.92 24.04
CA ALA A 3 -26.23 -1.52 24.12
C ALA A 3 -24.70 -1.40 24.32
N ARG A 4 -24.04 -0.61 23.48
CA ARG A 4 -22.69 -0.15 23.79
C ARG A 4 -22.77 0.52 25.15
N GLU A 5 -22.05 -0.01 26.13
CA GLU A 5 -21.76 0.74 27.34
C GLU A 5 -21.13 2.08 26.94
N PRO A 6 -21.52 3.19 27.55
CA PRO A 6 -20.89 4.47 27.30
C PRO A 6 -19.38 4.30 27.56
N SER A 7 -18.54 4.68 26.59
CA SER A 7 -17.10 4.72 26.76
C SER A 7 -16.79 5.59 27.98
N PHE A 8 -16.36 4.94 29.07
CA PHE A 8 -15.86 5.64 30.23
C PHE A 8 -14.68 6.54 29.79
N PRO A 9 -14.50 7.71 30.41
CA PRO A 9 -13.34 8.54 30.13
C PRO A 9 -12.08 7.67 30.33
N VAL A 10 -11.23 7.63 29.29
CA VAL A 10 -9.90 7.01 29.35
C VAL A 10 -9.24 7.55 30.62
N SER A 11 -8.70 6.66 31.46
CA SER A 11 -8.03 7.12 32.69
C SER A 11 -6.96 8.13 32.28
N SER A 12 -6.74 9.16 33.08
CA SER A 12 -5.78 10.23 32.78
C SER A 12 -4.35 9.70 32.49
N VAL A 13 -4.06 8.50 32.90
CA VAL A 13 -2.77 7.78 32.70
C VAL A 13 -2.60 7.26 31.26
N ASP A 14 -3.68 7.03 30.53
CA ASP A 14 -3.65 6.49 29.16
C ASP A 14 -3.96 7.54 28.07
N SER A 15 -4.06 8.81 28.44
CA SER A 15 -4.31 9.87 27.47
C SER A 15 -3.13 10.03 26.49
N ARG A 16 -3.42 10.54 25.26
CA ARG A 16 -2.35 10.85 24.29
C ARG A 16 -1.30 11.77 24.87
N SER A 17 -1.73 12.77 25.65
CA SER A 17 -0.82 13.71 26.34
C SER A 17 0.07 12.97 27.35
N ALA A 18 -0.50 12.07 28.15
CA ALA A 18 0.28 11.28 29.12
C ALA A 18 1.31 10.39 28.43
N ARG A 19 0.94 9.73 27.32
CA ARG A 19 1.87 8.91 26.52
C ARG A 19 3.02 9.74 25.94
N LEU A 20 2.74 10.93 25.37
CA LEU A 20 3.79 11.82 24.88
C LEU A 20 4.73 12.27 26.01
N ARG A 21 4.16 12.69 27.15
CA ARG A 21 4.93 13.11 28.29
C ARG A 21 5.84 11.98 28.81
N GLN A 22 5.34 10.75 28.90
CA GLN A 22 6.13 9.58 29.28
C GLN A 22 7.28 9.33 28.31
N MET A 23 7.06 9.46 26.99
CA MET A 23 8.12 9.35 26.01
C MET A 23 9.20 10.41 26.18
N LEU A 24 8.81 11.68 26.39
CA LEU A 24 9.78 12.76 26.60
C LEU A 24 10.62 12.55 27.87
N LEU A 25 10.01 11.98 28.92
CA LEU A 25 10.67 11.70 30.19
C LEU A 25 11.34 10.32 30.27
N SER A 26 11.24 9.54 29.22
CA SER A 26 11.82 8.20 29.13
C SER A 26 13.36 8.25 29.19
N ASN A 27 13.96 7.23 29.79
CA ASN A 27 15.41 7.02 29.73
C ASN A 27 15.87 6.39 28.40
N GLU A 28 14.92 5.97 27.56
CA GLU A 28 15.20 5.43 26.24
C GLU A 28 15.14 6.55 25.18
N LEU A 29 15.88 6.37 24.09
CA LEU A 29 15.79 7.27 22.95
C LEU A 29 14.49 6.98 22.18
N GLU A 30 13.55 7.91 22.20
CA GLU A 30 12.27 7.78 21.53
C GLU A 30 12.26 8.44 20.16
N PHE A 31 11.32 8.01 19.29
CA PHE A 31 11.27 8.46 17.91
C PHE A 31 9.87 8.95 17.54
N LEU A 32 9.80 10.15 16.95
CA LEU A 32 8.59 10.72 16.37
C LEU A 32 8.75 10.75 14.84
N MET A 33 7.75 10.27 14.12
CA MET A 33 7.73 10.33 12.67
C MET A 33 6.80 11.42 12.18
N GLU A 34 7.25 12.15 11.17
CA GLU A 34 6.45 13.17 10.52
C GLU A 34 5.17 12.60 9.92
N ALA A 35 4.06 13.35 10.10
CA ALA A 35 2.86 13.22 9.30
C ALA A 35 2.25 14.60 9.04
N HIS A 36 1.43 14.68 7.99
CA HIS A 36 0.86 15.93 7.49
C HIS A 36 -0.62 15.86 7.15
N ASN A 37 -1.22 14.66 7.20
CA ASN A 37 -2.66 14.42 7.00
C ASN A 37 -3.08 13.08 7.64
N GLY A 38 -4.37 12.76 7.61
CA GLY A 38 -4.90 11.53 8.20
C GLY A 38 -4.30 10.26 7.60
N LEU A 39 -4.10 10.23 6.27
CA LEU A 39 -3.51 9.09 5.59
C LEU A 39 -2.07 8.83 6.06
N SER A 40 -1.25 9.87 6.09
CA SER A 40 0.14 9.78 6.54
C SER A 40 0.25 9.42 8.02
N ALA A 41 -0.68 9.90 8.87
CA ALA A 41 -0.75 9.53 10.28
C ALA A 41 -1.06 8.04 10.49
N ARG A 42 -1.97 7.47 9.69
CA ARG A 42 -2.27 6.04 9.71
C ARG A 42 -1.08 5.19 9.29
N ILE A 43 -0.38 5.57 8.23
CA ILE A 43 0.84 4.89 7.77
C ILE A 43 1.92 4.90 8.86
N VAL A 44 2.11 6.02 9.56
CA VAL A 44 3.06 6.11 10.69
C VAL A 44 2.68 5.13 11.83
N ARG A 45 1.39 5.05 12.17
CA ARG A 45 0.88 4.10 13.17
C ARG A 45 1.14 2.65 12.75
N GLU A 46 0.83 2.30 11.50
CA GLU A 46 1.01 0.94 10.98
C GLU A 46 2.49 0.54 10.88
N ALA A 47 3.39 1.51 10.68
CA ALA A 47 4.83 1.28 10.73
C ALA A 47 5.36 0.99 12.15
N GLY A 48 4.56 1.17 13.20
CA GLY A 48 4.90 0.87 14.58
C GLY A 48 5.57 2.01 15.36
N PHE A 49 5.54 3.27 14.85
CA PHE A 49 5.97 4.42 15.62
C PHE A 49 5.05 4.65 16.82
N LYS A 50 5.61 5.23 17.88
CA LYS A 50 4.87 5.50 19.12
C LYS A 50 4.28 6.92 19.18
N ALA A 51 4.76 7.84 18.35
CA ALA A 51 4.30 9.22 18.30
C ALA A 51 4.50 9.84 16.91
N ILE A 52 3.73 10.89 16.65
CA ILE A 52 3.71 11.66 15.42
C ILE A 52 4.28 13.05 15.66
N TRP A 53 5.10 13.52 14.72
CA TRP A 53 5.43 14.93 14.54
C TRP A 53 4.51 15.54 13.48
N GLY A 54 3.57 16.40 13.90
CA GLY A 54 2.76 17.21 12.99
C GLY A 54 3.61 18.35 12.44
N SER A 55 4.25 18.13 11.32
CA SER A 55 5.29 19.02 10.78
C SER A 55 4.71 20.24 10.09
N GLY A 56 5.06 21.43 10.54
CA GLY A 56 4.65 22.70 9.92
C GLY A 56 5.05 22.80 8.46
N LEU A 57 6.29 22.39 8.13
CA LEU A 57 6.78 22.35 6.75
C LEU A 57 5.90 21.46 5.86
N THR A 58 5.61 20.24 6.28
CA THR A 58 4.92 19.27 5.42
C THR A 58 3.41 19.54 5.35
N ILE A 59 2.81 20.06 6.43
CA ILE A 59 1.43 20.56 6.44
C ILE A 59 1.27 21.75 5.49
N SER A 60 2.21 22.70 5.49
CA SER A 60 2.19 23.82 4.54
C SER A 60 2.39 23.36 3.11
N ALA A 61 3.37 22.48 2.87
CA ALA A 61 3.72 22.00 1.54
C ALA A 61 2.59 21.20 0.86
N GLN A 62 1.81 20.40 1.59
CA GLN A 62 0.65 19.69 1.03
C GLN A 62 -0.45 20.66 0.53
N PHE A 63 -0.56 21.86 1.13
CA PHE A 63 -1.45 22.91 0.66
C PHE A 63 -0.87 23.72 -0.52
N GLY A 64 0.39 23.46 -0.91
CA GLY A 64 1.08 24.22 -1.94
C GLY A 64 1.49 25.63 -1.50
N VAL A 65 1.57 25.89 -0.20
CA VAL A 65 1.97 27.19 0.38
C VAL A 65 3.32 27.09 1.08
N ARG A 66 3.95 28.22 1.33
CA ARG A 66 5.26 28.29 1.97
C ARG A 66 5.17 28.08 3.49
N ASP A 67 6.22 27.51 4.06
CA ASP A 67 6.40 27.30 5.49
C ASP A 67 6.87 28.60 6.18
N ASN A 68 6.00 29.61 6.16
CA ASN A 68 6.22 30.93 6.76
C ASN A 68 4.90 31.56 7.25
N ASN A 69 4.04 30.75 7.84
CA ASN A 69 2.72 31.11 8.33
C ASN A 69 1.73 31.54 7.22
N GLU A 70 1.93 31.11 5.97
CA GLU A 70 0.92 31.28 4.91
C GLU A 70 -0.30 30.40 5.16
N ALA A 71 -0.12 29.17 5.65
CA ALA A 71 -1.23 28.43 6.22
C ALA A 71 -1.65 29.06 7.56
N SER A 72 -2.94 29.36 7.71
CA SER A 72 -3.45 29.87 8.98
C SER A 72 -3.39 28.80 10.06
N TRP A 73 -3.25 29.21 11.32
CA TRP A 73 -3.26 28.27 12.44
C TRP A 73 -4.56 27.44 12.50
N THR A 74 -5.68 27.95 12.01
CA THR A 74 -6.95 27.20 11.93
C THR A 74 -6.90 26.08 10.91
N GLN A 75 -6.33 26.32 9.72
CA GLN A 75 -6.11 25.27 8.72
C GLN A 75 -5.18 24.16 9.24
N VAL A 76 -4.14 24.54 9.98
CA VAL A 76 -3.24 23.58 10.63
C VAL A 76 -3.99 22.74 11.67
N VAL A 77 -4.79 23.37 12.53
CA VAL A 77 -5.57 22.67 13.56
C VAL A 77 -6.64 21.76 12.96
N ASP A 78 -7.30 22.17 11.88
CA ASP A 78 -8.26 21.33 11.16
C ASP A 78 -7.56 20.10 10.54
N GLN A 79 -6.35 20.27 10.01
CA GLN A 79 -5.56 19.14 9.48
C GLN A 79 -5.15 18.15 10.59
N LEU A 80 -4.82 18.66 11.78
CA LEU A 80 -4.49 17.82 12.93
C LEU A 80 -5.69 17.01 13.43
N GLU A 81 -6.91 17.51 13.31
CA GLU A 81 -8.13 16.78 13.64
C GLU A 81 -8.24 15.51 12.81
N PHE A 82 -8.06 15.59 11.47
CA PHE A 82 -8.02 14.41 10.61
C PHE A 82 -6.90 13.43 10.97
N MET A 83 -5.74 13.92 11.40
CA MET A 83 -4.64 13.07 11.85
C MET A 83 -4.98 12.35 13.16
N ALA A 84 -5.64 13.06 14.10
CA ALA A 84 -6.07 12.52 15.38
C ALA A 84 -7.20 11.49 15.22
N ASP A 85 -8.10 11.66 14.23
CA ASP A 85 -9.16 10.70 13.92
C ASP A 85 -8.58 9.43 13.27
N ALA A 86 -7.59 9.57 12.40
CA ALA A 86 -6.99 8.45 11.67
C ALA A 86 -6.00 7.62 12.51
N SER A 87 -5.52 8.15 13.65
CA SER A 87 -4.48 7.50 14.47
C SER A 87 -4.69 7.78 15.95
N ASP A 88 -4.49 6.77 16.79
CA ASP A 88 -4.50 6.90 18.24
C ASP A 88 -3.17 7.37 18.83
N LEU A 89 -2.13 7.55 18.01
CA LEU A 89 -0.81 8.00 18.44
C LEU A 89 -0.85 9.43 19.00
N PRO A 90 -0.05 9.76 20.02
CA PRO A 90 0.13 11.12 20.46
C PRO A 90 0.79 11.96 19.35
N ILE A 91 0.28 13.16 19.14
CA ILE A 91 0.78 14.11 18.14
C ILE A 91 1.44 15.29 18.87
N LEU A 92 2.70 15.57 18.55
CA LEU A 92 3.40 16.79 18.89
C LEU A 92 3.38 17.72 17.66
N LEU A 93 2.69 18.85 17.75
CA LEU A 93 2.60 19.83 16.66
C LEU A 93 3.85 20.69 16.57
N ASP A 94 4.35 20.93 15.36
CA ASP A 94 5.20 22.08 15.02
C ASP A 94 4.31 23.34 15.00
N GLY A 95 4.27 24.04 16.10
CA GLY A 95 3.41 25.22 16.31
C GLY A 95 4.06 26.54 15.89
N ASP A 96 5.11 26.48 15.06
CA ASP A 96 5.83 27.66 14.60
C ASP A 96 6.25 28.57 15.79
N THR A 97 5.97 29.87 15.72
CA THR A 97 6.24 30.83 16.80
C THR A 97 5.07 30.97 17.80
N GLY A 98 4.07 30.06 17.74
CA GLY A 98 2.82 30.17 18.50
C GLY A 98 1.76 31.00 17.80
N TYR A 99 1.93 31.31 16.52
CA TYR A 99 1.02 32.07 15.65
C TYR A 99 0.61 33.45 16.15
N GLY A 100 1.50 34.12 16.86
CA GLY A 100 1.30 35.46 17.34
C GLY A 100 1.88 35.70 18.75
N ASN A 101 1.17 36.42 19.59
CA ASN A 101 1.60 36.73 20.97
C ASN A 101 1.09 35.68 21.98
N PHE A 102 1.32 35.90 23.26
CA PHE A 102 0.91 35.01 24.36
C PHE A 102 -0.58 34.63 24.31
N ASN A 103 -1.46 35.55 23.91
CA ASN A 103 -2.90 35.29 23.86
C ASN A 103 -3.29 34.35 22.70
N ASN A 104 -2.54 34.39 21.60
CA ASN A 104 -2.69 33.40 20.50
C ASN A 104 -2.28 32.00 20.98
N VAL A 105 -1.16 31.90 21.73
CA VAL A 105 -0.70 30.60 22.28
C VAL A 105 -1.73 30.03 23.27
N ARG A 106 -2.33 30.84 24.13
CA ARG A 106 -3.41 30.41 25.03
C ARG A 106 -4.57 29.75 24.28
N ARG A 107 -5.00 30.39 23.18
CA ARG A 107 -6.08 29.87 22.37
C ARG A 107 -5.66 28.61 21.63
N LEU A 108 -4.44 28.59 21.10
CA LEU A 108 -3.88 27.42 20.37
C LEU A 108 -3.87 26.17 21.27
N VAL A 109 -3.29 26.25 22.46
CA VAL A 109 -3.22 25.13 23.42
C VAL A 109 -4.61 24.56 23.69
N ARG A 110 -5.59 25.41 24.04
CA ARG A 110 -6.97 24.95 24.27
C ARG A 110 -7.58 24.24 23.05
N LYS A 111 -7.29 24.71 21.83
CA LYS A 111 -7.82 24.12 20.62
C LYS A 111 -7.14 22.81 20.28
N LEU A 112 -5.86 22.68 20.55
CA LEU A 112 -5.12 21.43 20.38
C LEU A 112 -5.63 20.34 21.32
N GLU A 113 -5.81 20.65 22.60
CA GLU A 113 -6.38 19.72 23.58
C GLU A 113 -7.79 19.25 23.19
N GLN A 114 -8.66 20.18 22.74
CA GLN A 114 -10.02 19.84 22.27
C GLN A 114 -10.03 18.87 21.09
N ARG A 115 -8.94 18.79 20.31
CA ARG A 115 -8.77 17.86 19.18
C ARG A 115 -7.90 16.65 19.51
N GLY A 116 -7.60 16.44 20.80
CA GLY A 116 -6.84 15.29 21.25
C GLY A 116 -5.36 15.30 20.82
N ILE A 117 -4.79 16.50 20.57
CA ILE A 117 -3.37 16.69 20.30
C ILE A 117 -2.62 16.70 21.63
N ALA A 118 -1.46 16.04 21.68
CA ALA A 118 -0.74 15.74 22.91
C ALA A 118 0.24 16.82 23.35
N GLY A 119 0.66 17.70 22.44
CA GLY A 119 1.61 18.76 22.74
C GLY A 119 1.87 19.68 21.56
N VAL A 120 2.58 20.75 21.83
CA VAL A 120 3.01 21.74 20.85
C VAL A 120 4.46 22.12 21.05
N CYS A 121 5.21 22.18 19.97
CA CYS A 121 6.55 22.78 19.93
C CYS A 121 6.43 24.20 19.38
N ILE A 122 6.93 25.19 20.09
CA ILE A 122 7.01 26.59 19.62
C ILE A 122 8.47 27.04 19.56
N GLU A 123 8.81 27.84 18.52
CA GLU A 123 10.18 28.32 18.30
C GLU A 123 10.34 29.80 18.63
N ASP A 124 11.53 30.17 19.12
CA ASP A 124 11.86 31.51 19.59
C ASP A 124 12.28 32.48 18.45
N LYS A 125 11.59 32.38 17.29
CA LYS A 125 11.65 33.38 16.23
C LYS A 125 10.54 34.42 16.34
N GLN A 126 10.72 35.55 15.66
CA GLN A 126 9.65 36.54 15.53
C GLN A 126 8.57 36.04 14.55
N PHE A 127 7.32 36.35 14.84
CA PHE A 127 6.20 36.11 13.92
C PHE A 127 6.06 37.24 12.89
N PRO A 128 5.78 36.94 11.59
CA PRO A 128 5.72 35.62 10.98
C PRO A 128 7.11 34.99 10.80
N LYS A 129 7.19 33.66 10.95
CA LYS A 129 8.48 32.96 10.82
C LYS A 129 8.99 32.89 9.38
N THR A 130 10.28 32.65 9.22
CA THR A 130 10.88 32.09 7.99
C THR A 130 11.44 30.70 8.27
N ASN A 131 11.46 29.82 7.26
CA ASN A 131 12.03 28.50 7.41
C ASN A 131 13.52 28.58 7.81
N SER A 132 13.93 27.77 8.82
CA SER A 132 15.28 27.78 9.39
C SER A 132 16.39 27.48 8.40
N PHE A 133 16.09 26.77 7.29
CA PHE A 133 17.04 26.47 6.22
C PHE A 133 17.06 27.51 5.08
N ILE A 134 16.14 28.50 5.14
CA ILE A 134 16.05 29.59 4.18
C ILE A 134 16.25 30.91 4.95
N ASN A 135 17.44 31.49 4.88
CA ASN A 135 17.80 32.73 5.55
C ASN A 135 17.66 32.74 7.10
N GLY A 136 17.81 31.59 7.76
CA GLY A 136 17.68 31.47 9.22
C GLY A 136 18.57 32.43 10.02
N GLU A 137 19.76 32.77 9.52
CA GLU A 137 20.69 33.72 10.14
C GLU A 137 20.19 35.19 10.10
N ARG A 138 19.29 35.52 9.19
CA ARG A 138 18.75 36.88 9.04
C ARG A 138 17.46 37.11 9.81
N GLN A 139 16.84 36.03 10.26
CA GLN A 139 15.60 36.17 11.02
C GLN A 139 15.91 36.52 12.47
N PRO A 140 15.37 37.63 13.01
CA PRO A 140 15.58 37.97 14.38
C PRO A 140 14.90 36.95 15.32
N LEU A 141 15.57 36.64 16.42
CA LEU A 141 14.97 35.85 17.48
C LEU A 141 14.04 36.75 18.30
N ALA A 142 13.01 36.15 18.90
CA ALA A 142 12.14 36.82 19.84
C ALA A 142 12.92 37.25 21.09
N ASP A 143 12.42 38.28 21.74
CA ASP A 143 12.88 38.62 23.09
C ASP A 143 12.63 37.44 24.03
N VAL A 144 13.57 37.18 24.93
CA VAL A 144 13.53 36.01 25.82
C VAL A 144 12.34 36.09 26.79
N ASP A 145 12.07 37.29 27.34
CA ASP A 145 10.98 37.46 28.28
C ASP A 145 9.61 37.35 27.59
N GLU A 146 9.50 37.85 26.34
CA GLU A 146 8.30 37.68 25.53
C GLU A 146 8.03 36.18 25.27
N PHE A 147 9.07 35.42 24.88
CA PHE A 147 8.93 33.99 24.60
C PHE A 147 8.64 33.19 25.89
N CYS A 148 9.29 33.51 26.99
CA CYS A 148 8.93 32.98 28.31
C CYS A 148 7.47 33.28 28.68
N GLY A 149 6.98 34.47 28.35
CA GLY A 149 5.57 34.85 28.52
C GLY A 149 4.62 33.95 27.72
N LYS A 150 4.98 33.58 26.47
CA LYS A 150 4.22 32.64 25.64
C LYS A 150 4.16 31.25 26.28
N ILE A 151 5.30 30.73 26.78
CA ILE A 151 5.36 29.42 27.45
C ILE A 151 4.47 29.41 28.70
N LYS A 152 4.63 30.38 29.59
CA LYS A 152 3.80 30.51 30.82
C LYS A 152 2.32 30.58 30.49
N ALA A 153 1.94 31.41 29.52
CA ALA A 153 0.55 31.57 29.09
C ALA A 153 -0.03 30.27 28.50
N GLY A 154 0.78 29.50 27.79
CA GLY A 154 0.43 28.16 27.30
C GLY A 154 0.19 27.19 28.45
N LYS A 155 1.13 27.10 29.40
CA LYS A 155 1.04 26.24 30.60
C LYS A 155 -0.19 26.60 31.46
N ASP A 156 -0.45 27.85 31.68
CA ASP A 156 -1.61 28.31 32.47
C ASP A 156 -2.96 28.07 31.76
N SER A 157 -2.94 27.79 30.48
CA SER A 157 -4.15 27.61 29.66
C SER A 157 -4.49 26.15 29.38
N GLN A 158 -3.57 25.20 29.61
CA GLN A 158 -3.83 23.77 29.43
C GLN A 158 -4.85 23.25 30.45
N LEU A 159 -5.65 22.28 30.05
CA LEU A 159 -6.63 21.59 30.89
C LEU A 159 -6.11 20.22 31.35
N ASP A 160 -5.31 19.56 30.51
CA ASP A 160 -4.60 18.32 30.84
C ASP A 160 -3.17 18.69 31.26
N GLU A 161 -2.80 18.40 32.52
CA GLU A 161 -1.46 18.64 33.05
C GLU A 161 -0.35 17.91 32.29
N ASN A 162 -0.70 16.85 31.53
CA ASN A 162 0.22 16.07 30.72
C ASN A 162 0.45 16.69 29.33
N PHE A 163 -0.36 17.67 28.90
CA PHE A 163 -0.12 18.34 27.63
C PHE A 163 1.26 18.99 27.63
N SER A 164 2.08 18.68 26.63
CA SER A 164 3.48 19.06 26.60
C SER A 164 3.71 20.32 25.76
N ILE A 165 4.45 21.29 26.31
CA ILE A 165 4.96 22.46 25.59
C ILE A 165 6.46 22.31 25.44
N VAL A 166 6.91 22.12 24.19
CA VAL A 166 8.33 22.00 23.84
C VAL A 166 8.83 23.35 23.33
N ALA A 167 9.88 23.85 23.91
CA ALA A 167 10.50 25.11 23.48
C ALA A 167 11.64 24.82 22.50
N ARG A 168 11.52 25.30 21.26
CA ARG A 168 12.55 25.18 20.24
C ARG A 168 13.45 26.40 20.26
N VAL A 169 14.75 26.16 20.46
CA VAL A 169 15.80 27.18 20.52
C VAL A 169 16.47 27.29 19.17
N GLU A 170 16.36 28.43 18.53
CA GLU A 170 16.92 28.73 17.22
C GLU A 170 18.26 29.51 17.26
N ALA A 171 18.85 29.71 18.45
CA ALA A 171 20.08 30.47 18.63
C ALA A 171 21.26 29.95 17.80
N LEU A 172 21.42 28.61 17.67
CA LEU A 172 22.48 28.01 16.84
C LEU A 172 22.20 28.22 15.34
N ILE A 173 20.96 28.15 14.91
CA ILE A 173 20.54 28.46 13.53
C ILE A 173 20.82 29.91 13.19
N ALA A 174 20.53 30.84 14.12
CA ALA A 174 20.77 32.27 13.96
C ALA A 174 22.26 32.64 14.08
N GLY A 175 23.14 31.72 14.45
CA GLY A 175 24.57 31.97 14.61
C GLY A 175 24.93 32.72 15.89
N TRP A 176 24.07 32.69 16.91
CA TRP A 176 24.32 33.40 18.18
C TRP A 176 25.15 32.59 19.17
N GLY A 177 25.47 31.35 18.83
CA GLY A 177 26.42 30.50 19.56
C GLY A 177 25.81 29.74 20.74
N MET A 178 26.67 28.91 21.34
CA MET A 178 26.28 27.95 22.39
C MET A 178 25.87 28.61 23.70
N GLU A 179 26.59 29.65 24.12
CA GLU A 179 26.27 30.39 25.36
C GLU A 179 24.83 30.95 25.33
N GLU A 180 24.45 31.59 24.20
CA GLU A 180 23.10 32.10 24.05
C GLU A 180 22.06 30.99 23.93
N ALA A 181 22.38 29.89 23.27
CA ALA A 181 21.51 28.72 23.19
C ALA A 181 21.21 28.14 24.58
N LEU A 182 22.20 27.99 25.42
CA LEU A 182 22.08 27.50 26.79
C LEU A 182 21.30 28.51 27.67
N ARG A 183 21.58 29.81 27.55
CA ARG A 183 20.88 30.86 28.29
C ARG A 183 19.37 30.86 27.98
N ARG A 184 19.00 30.78 26.71
CA ARG A 184 17.61 30.72 26.26
C ARG A 184 16.94 29.44 26.74
N ALA A 185 17.57 28.30 26.53
CA ALA A 185 17.05 26.98 26.96
C ALA A 185 16.74 26.99 28.47
N GLU A 186 17.62 27.54 29.29
CA GLU A 186 17.42 27.62 30.74
C GLU A 186 16.26 28.56 31.12
N ALA A 187 16.15 29.73 30.47
CA ALA A 187 15.03 30.65 30.68
C ALA A 187 13.68 29.98 30.31
N TYR A 188 13.64 29.23 29.20
CA TYR A 188 12.43 28.54 28.73
C TYR A 188 12.03 27.39 29.66
N ARG A 189 13.02 26.62 30.13
CA ARG A 189 12.81 25.59 31.16
C ARG A 189 12.20 26.17 32.42
N GLN A 190 12.75 27.30 32.92
CA GLN A 190 12.24 27.99 34.10
C GLN A 190 10.85 28.61 33.88
N ALA A 191 10.52 28.94 32.62
CA ALA A 191 9.19 29.40 32.24
C ALA A 191 8.15 28.27 32.19
N GLY A 192 8.59 26.97 32.27
CA GLY A 192 7.71 25.82 32.34
C GLY A 192 7.68 24.96 31.07
N ALA A 193 8.63 25.15 30.14
CA ALA A 193 8.76 24.22 29.00
C ALA A 193 9.06 22.79 29.48
N ASP A 194 8.31 21.82 28.96
CA ASP A 194 8.43 20.39 29.34
C ASP A 194 9.67 19.71 28.70
N ALA A 195 10.13 20.23 27.56
CA ALA A 195 11.34 19.80 26.89
C ALA A 195 11.95 20.95 26.05
N ILE A 196 13.23 20.81 25.72
CA ILE A 196 13.94 21.73 24.82
C ILE A 196 14.20 21.04 23.49
N LEU A 197 13.73 21.62 22.38
CA LEU A 197 14.15 21.19 21.06
C LEU A 197 15.35 22.04 20.61
N MET A 198 16.50 21.38 20.47
CA MET A 198 17.72 22.02 19.98
C MET A 198 17.88 21.77 18.49
N HIS A 199 18.06 22.83 17.72
CA HIS A 199 18.17 22.77 16.27
C HIS A 199 19.53 23.27 15.80
N SER A 200 20.16 22.55 14.87
CA SER A 200 21.43 22.91 14.24
C SER A 200 21.36 22.82 12.72
N LYS A 201 22.07 23.71 12.03
CA LYS A 201 22.22 23.73 10.57
C LYS A 201 23.45 22.96 10.08
N LEU A 202 24.32 22.50 10.98
CA LEU A 202 25.52 21.78 10.62
C LEU A 202 25.22 20.39 10.09
N SER A 203 26.09 19.87 9.22
CA SER A 203 26.00 18.50 8.70
C SER A 203 26.56 17.44 9.66
N LYS A 204 27.10 17.86 10.80
CA LYS A 204 27.61 17.04 11.89
C LYS A 204 26.87 17.35 13.18
N PRO A 205 26.79 16.42 14.13
CA PRO A 205 26.04 16.59 15.37
C PRO A 205 26.80 17.36 16.46
N ASP A 206 27.96 17.95 16.18
CA ASP A 206 28.90 18.47 17.18
C ASP A 206 28.23 19.48 18.13
N GLU A 207 27.49 20.46 17.59
CA GLU A 207 26.75 21.44 18.39
C GLU A 207 25.67 20.79 19.27
N ILE A 208 24.99 19.76 18.76
CA ILE A 208 23.94 19.04 19.50
C ILE A 208 24.55 18.25 20.66
N ILE A 209 25.66 17.57 20.41
CA ILE A 209 26.37 16.79 21.45
C ILE A 209 26.98 17.71 22.50
N GLU A 210 27.56 18.83 22.08
CA GLU A 210 28.07 19.85 23.00
C GLU A 210 26.96 20.44 23.86
N PHE A 211 25.84 20.83 23.23
CA PHE A 211 24.66 21.32 23.97
C PHE A 211 24.19 20.27 24.99
N ALA A 212 24.03 19.02 24.59
CA ALA A 212 23.55 17.97 25.50
C ALA A 212 24.49 17.77 26.71
N ARG A 213 25.80 17.84 26.49
CA ARG A 213 26.80 17.74 27.54
C ARG A 213 26.69 18.91 28.54
N GLU A 214 26.61 20.14 28.07
CA GLU A 214 26.49 21.33 28.89
C GLU A 214 25.12 21.46 29.55
N TRP A 215 24.07 20.96 28.89
CA TRP A 215 22.71 20.91 29.43
C TRP A 215 22.58 19.95 30.60
N ALA A 216 23.37 18.90 30.62
CA ALA A 216 23.54 17.98 31.76
C ALA A 216 22.21 17.44 32.32
N GLY A 217 21.24 17.09 31.46
CA GLY A 217 19.99 16.45 31.86
C GLY A 217 19.00 17.34 32.61
N ARG A 218 19.11 18.68 32.56
CA ARG A 218 18.20 19.61 33.27
C ARG A 218 16.73 19.46 32.86
N SER A 219 16.48 19.11 31.62
CA SER A 219 15.18 18.68 31.10
C SER A 219 15.36 17.85 29.82
N PRO A 220 14.33 17.14 29.32
CA PRO A 220 14.41 16.37 28.08
C PRO A 220 14.90 17.20 26.90
N ILE A 221 15.71 16.57 26.05
CA ILE A 221 16.21 17.17 24.80
C ILE A 221 15.57 16.47 23.61
N VAL A 222 14.98 17.24 22.72
CA VAL A 222 14.43 16.80 21.43
C VAL A 222 15.32 17.32 20.31
N ILE A 223 15.58 16.51 19.27
CA ILE A 223 16.40 16.90 18.14
C ILE A 223 15.75 16.57 16.79
N VAL A 224 16.20 17.28 15.74
CA VAL A 224 15.75 17.10 14.36
C VAL A 224 16.97 16.89 13.44
N PRO A 225 17.47 15.64 13.24
CA PRO A 225 18.74 15.38 12.57
C PRO A 225 18.66 15.45 11.03
N THR A 226 17.83 16.31 10.45
CA THR A 226 17.65 16.43 8.99
C THR A 226 18.95 16.78 8.26
N LYS A 227 19.84 17.56 8.88
CA LYS A 227 21.13 17.96 8.29
C LYS A 227 22.27 16.99 8.60
N TYR A 228 22.25 16.38 9.77
CA TYR A 228 23.26 15.41 10.23
C TYR A 228 22.70 13.97 10.26
N TYR A 229 21.92 13.65 9.24
CA TYR A 229 21.20 12.36 9.09
C TYR A 229 22.11 11.12 9.02
N SER A 230 23.39 11.31 8.68
CA SER A 230 24.37 10.21 8.66
C SER A 230 24.88 9.82 10.04
N THR A 231 24.48 10.54 11.10
CA THR A 231 24.89 10.22 12.47
C THR A 231 24.13 9.01 12.98
N PRO A 232 24.80 7.94 13.44
CA PRO A 232 24.14 6.80 14.04
C PRO A 232 23.35 7.19 15.30
N THR A 233 22.16 6.62 15.48
CA THR A 233 21.28 6.95 16.62
C THR A 233 21.90 6.62 17.97
N ASP A 234 22.85 5.68 18.05
CA ASP A 234 23.60 5.38 19.26
C ASP A 234 24.42 6.55 19.80
N VAL A 235 24.83 7.46 18.94
CA VAL A 235 25.51 8.71 19.35
C VAL A 235 24.54 9.59 20.14
N PHE A 236 23.30 9.72 19.69
CA PHE A 236 22.26 10.48 20.38
C PHE A 236 21.85 9.81 21.70
N ARG A 237 21.72 8.49 21.70
CA ARG A 237 21.42 7.71 22.92
C ARG A 237 22.48 7.92 23.99
N LYS A 238 23.77 7.84 23.62
CA LYS A 238 24.90 8.08 24.53
C LYS A 238 24.98 9.52 25.02
N ALA A 239 24.49 10.48 24.24
CA ALA A 239 24.45 11.90 24.62
C ALA A 239 23.26 12.25 25.54
N GLY A 240 22.39 11.28 25.84
CA GLY A 240 21.21 11.52 26.70
C GLY A 240 20.10 12.31 26.01
N ILE A 241 20.00 12.22 24.68
CA ILE A 241 18.87 12.79 23.92
C ILE A 241 17.62 11.95 24.23
N SER A 242 16.49 12.63 24.52
CA SER A 242 15.24 11.97 24.87
C SER A 242 14.44 11.56 23.62
N ALA A 243 14.39 12.42 22.60
CA ALA A 243 13.60 12.14 21.41
C ALA A 243 14.24 12.66 20.12
N VAL A 244 14.08 11.90 19.04
CA VAL A 244 14.48 12.22 17.67
C VAL A 244 13.24 12.38 16.81
N ILE A 245 13.15 13.48 16.08
CA ILE A 245 12.09 13.75 15.10
C ILE A 245 12.60 13.50 13.68
N TRP A 246 11.95 12.56 12.97
CA TRP A 246 12.12 12.36 11.53
C TRP A 246 11.17 13.29 10.77
N ALA A 247 11.59 14.50 10.47
CA ALA A 247 10.74 15.69 10.31
C ALA A 247 10.00 15.84 8.97
N ASN A 248 10.41 15.18 7.87
CA ASN A 248 9.82 15.45 6.54
C ASN A 248 10.02 14.33 5.51
N HIS A 249 10.44 13.15 5.90
CA HIS A 249 10.85 12.10 4.97
C HIS A 249 9.67 11.46 4.25
N GLN A 250 8.51 11.37 4.88
CA GLN A 250 7.31 10.78 4.30
C GLN A 250 6.77 11.64 3.14
N LEU A 251 6.63 12.95 3.34
CA LEU A 251 6.23 13.86 2.25
C LEU A 251 7.25 13.88 1.12
N ARG A 252 8.55 13.91 1.43
CA ARG A 252 9.61 13.88 0.40
C ARG A 252 9.57 12.59 -0.42
N ALA A 253 9.30 11.45 0.21
CA ALA A 253 9.10 10.18 -0.50
C ALA A 253 7.86 10.25 -1.41
N ALA A 254 6.73 10.77 -0.91
CA ALA A 254 5.53 10.97 -1.69
C ALA A 254 5.77 11.89 -2.91
N VAL A 255 6.48 13.01 -2.72
CA VAL A 255 6.83 13.93 -3.82
C VAL A 255 7.65 13.22 -4.90
N SER A 256 8.67 12.45 -4.51
CA SER A 256 9.51 11.71 -5.48
C SER A 256 8.69 10.67 -6.25
N ALA A 257 7.81 9.94 -5.56
CA ALA A 257 6.93 8.95 -6.20
C ALA A 257 5.93 9.61 -7.16
N MET A 258 5.27 10.69 -6.74
CA MET A 258 4.34 11.45 -7.59
C MET A 258 5.03 11.99 -8.84
N GLN A 259 6.22 12.59 -8.70
CA GLN A 259 6.97 13.12 -9.85
C GLN A 259 7.33 12.02 -10.85
N ALA A 260 7.77 10.85 -10.37
CA ALA A 260 8.13 9.73 -11.23
C ALA A 260 6.91 9.18 -11.98
N VAL A 261 5.79 8.98 -11.29
CA VAL A 261 4.54 8.44 -11.87
C VAL A 261 3.94 9.42 -12.90
N VAL A 262 3.81 10.70 -12.53
CA VAL A 262 3.22 11.71 -13.43
C VAL A 262 4.06 11.87 -14.70
N LYS A 263 5.39 11.84 -14.57
CA LYS A 263 6.31 11.91 -15.72
C LYS A 263 6.14 10.69 -16.63
N ASP A 264 6.12 9.48 -16.07
CA ASP A 264 5.97 8.23 -16.83
C ASP A 264 4.65 8.21 -17.63
N ILE A 265 3.54 8.57 -16.97
CA ILE A 265 2.22 8.67 -17.63
C ILE A 265 2.23 9.70 -18.76
N TYR A 266 2.83 10.87 -18.52
CA TYR A 266 2.90 11.94 -19.53
C TYR A 266 3.73 11.53 -20.75
N GLU A 267 4.87 10.85 -20.55
CA GLU A 267 5.79 10.46 -21.63
C GLU A 267 5.29 9.26 -22.44
N ASN A 268 4.53 8.34 -21.81
CA ASN A 268 4.13 7.08 -22.43
C ASN A 268 2.63 7.02 -22.75
N GLU A 269 1.82 7.99 -22.32
CA GLU A 269 0.37 8.08 -22.52
C GLU A 269 -0.38 6.79 -22.13
N THR A 270 0.12 6.07 -21.10
CA THR A 270 -0.43 4.79 -20.63
C THR A 270 -0.22 4.62 -19.14
N LEU A 271 -1.12 3.83 -18.49
CA LEU A 271 -1.02 3.46 -17.08
C LEU A 271 -0.37 2.10 -16.86
N VAL A 272 -0.23 1.30 -17.93
CA VAL A 272 0.24 -0.11 -17.84
C VAL A 272 1.59 -0.24 -17.11
N ASN A 273 2.48 0.73 -17.30
CA ASN A 273 3.82 0.71 -16.69
C ASN A 273 3.84 1.22 -15.25
N VAL A 274 2.79 1.88 -14.78
CA VAL A 274 2.75 2.50 -13.44
C VAL A 274 1.85 1.79 -12.46
N GLU A 275 0.77 1.15 -12.92
CA GLU A 275 -0.29 0.59 -12.06
C GLU A 275 0.25 -0.46 -11.08
N ASP A 276 1.19 -1.29 -11.48
CA ASP A 276 1.79 -2.30 -10.59
C ASP A 276 2.83 -1.73 -9.62
N ARG A 277 3.26 -0.47 -9.79
CA ARG A 277 4.27 0.21 -8.96
C ARG A 277 3.67 1.16 -7.93
N VAL A 278 2.38 1.42 -8.00
CA VAL A 278 1.67 2.32 -7.07
C VAL A 278 0.79 1.53 -6.11
N ALA A 279 0.39 2.18 -5.02
CA ALA A 279 -0.59 1.60 -4.11
C ALA A 279 -1.92 1.40 -4.87
N THR A 280 -2.53 0.23 -4.67
CA THR A 280 -3.83 -0.06 -5.30
C THR A 280 -4.94 0.81 -4.73
N VAL A 281 -6.01 0.99 -5.49
CA VAL A 281 -7.23 1.65 -4.99
C VAL A 281 -7.77 0.93 -3.75
N ASN A 282 -7.70 -0.40 -3.72
CA ASN A 282 -8.10 -1.19 -2.55
C ASN A 282 -7.24 -0.90 -1.32
N GLU A 283 -5.94 -0.64 -1.48
CA GLU A 283 -5.08 -0.22 -0.38
C GLU A 283 -5.48 1.17 0.15
N ILE A 284 -5.87 2.08 -0.74
CA ILE A 284 -6.42 3.37 -0.32
C ILE A 284 -7.71 3.18 0.48
N PHE A 285 -8.63 2.31 0.02
CA PHE A 285 -9.85 1.99 0.74
C PHE A 285 -9.57 1.34 2.11
N ARG A 286 -8.61 0.41 2.19
CA ARG A 286 -8.16 -0.16 3.46
C ARG A 286 -7.65 0.91 4.42
N LEU A 287 -6.83 1.83 3.93
CA LEU A 287 -6.32 2.95 4.72
C LEU A 287 -7.40 3.97 5.12
N GLN A 288 -8.56 3.95 4.47
CA GLN A 288 -9.75 4.75 4.84
C GLN A 288 -10.74 3.99 5.74
N ASP A 289 -10.40 2.75 6.18
CA ASP A 289 -11.27 1.91 6.99
C ASP A 289 -12.56 1.48 6.26
N ALA A 290 -12.48 1.26 4.94
CA ALA A 290 -13.62 0.85 4.13
C ALA A 290 -14.26 -0.47 4.60
N ASP A 291 -13.49 -1.35 5.23
CA ASP A 291 -13.99 -2.60 5.82
C ASP A 291 -14.96 -2.31 6.97
N GLU A 292 -14.66 -1.32 7.83
CA GLU A 292 -15.59 -0.88 8.89
C GLU A 292 -16.87 -0.33 8.29
N TYR A 293 -16.74 0.50 7.24
CA TYR A 293 -17.88 1.04 6.53
C TYR A 293 -18.74 -0.07 5.92
N SER A 294 -18.13 -1.10 5.30
CA SER A 294 -18.86 -2.25 4.76
C SER A 294 -19.63 -3.02 5.85
N VAL A 295 -19.02 -3.21 7.03
CA VAL A 295 -19.73 -3.82 8.18
C VAL A 295 -20.89 -2.95 8.66
N ALA A 296 -20.73 -1.62 8.61
CA ALA A 296 -21.78 -0.68 8.94
C ALA A 296 -22.91 -0.70 7.89
N GLU A 297 -22.57 -0.78 6.58
CA GLU A 297 -23.56 -0.96 5.51
C GLU A 297 -24.39 -2.24 5.71
N ASP A 298 -23.75 -3.38 5.98
CA ASP A 298 -24.45 -4.65 6.25
C ASP A 298 -25.38 -4.56 7.46
N ARG A 299 -25.01 -3.76 8.45
CA ARG A 299 -25.82 -3.55 9.66
C ARG A 299 -27.00 -2.61 9.44
N TYR A 300 -26.81 -1.54 8.67
CA TYR A 300 -27.76 -0.44 8.58
C TYR A 300 -28.48 -0.35 7.23
N LEU A 301 -27.93 -0.97 6.17
CA LEU A 301 -28.52 -1.02 4.84
C LEU A 301 -28.80 -2.50 4.49
N SER A 302 -30.00 -2.84 4.13
CA SER A 302 -30.45 -4.22 3.86
C SER A 302 -30.02 -4.77 2.50
N SER A 303 -28.80 -4.51 2.01
CA SER A 303 -28.31 -5.00 0.72
C SER A 303 -27.03 -5.83 0.87
N SER A 304 -27.14 -7.15 0.65
CA SER A 304 -25.99 -8.05 0.56
C SER A 304 -25.32 -7.93 -0.81
N ARG A 305 -24.09 -7.45 -0.89
CA ARG A 305 -23.22 -7.61 -2.08
C ARG A 305 -22.49 -8.96 -1.98
N ALA A 306 -22.69 -9.84 -2.96
CA ALA A 306 -21.91 -11.06 -3.08
C ALA A 306 -20.46 -10.70 -3.51
N SER A 307 -19.45 -11.11 -2.72
CA SER A 307 -18.05 -10.97 -3.11
C SER A 307 -17.65 -12.06 -4.11
N ALA A 308 -16.81 -11.71 -5.11
CA ALA A 308 -16.27 -12.68 -6.04
C ALA A 308 -15.27 -13.62 -5.35
N SER A 309 -15.25 -14.89 -5.79
CA SER A 309 -14.27 -15.90 -5.36
C SER A 309 -13.34 -16.30 -6.49
N ALA A 310 -12.23 -16.98 -6.21
CA ALA A 310 -11.36 -17.55 -7.22
C ALA A 310 -11.06 -19.03 -6.95
N VAL A 311 -10.92 -19.81 -8.05
CA VAL A 311 -10.39 -21.15 -8.02
C VAL A 311 -9.15 -21.23 -8.91
N VAL A 312 -8.03 -21.65 -8.32
CA VAL A 312 -6.75 -21.83 -9.02
C VAL A 312 -6.48 -23.31 -9.20
N LEU A 313 -6.37 -23.77 -10.46
CA LEU A 313 -6.08 -25.15 -10.80
C LEU A 313 -4.56 -25.37 -10.81
N ALA A 314 -4.04 -26.08 -9.81
CA ALA A 314 -2.63 -26.20 -9.50
C ALA A 314 -2.21 -27.66 -9.22
N ALA A 315 -2.93 -28.62 -9.76
CA ALA A 315 -2.73 -30.04 -9.43
C ALA A 315 -1.56 -30.71 -10.17
N SER A 316 -1.16 -30.17 -11.33
CA SER A 316 -0.14 -30.81 -12.20
C SER A 316 1.30 -30.55 -11.74
N ARG A 317 2.21 -31.50 -12.02
CA ARG A 317 3.65 -31.33 -11.81
C ARG A 317 4.28 -30.35 -12.82
N GLY A 318 3.73 -30.27 -14.04
CA GLY A 318 4.31 -29.56 -15.18
C GLY A 318 5.33 -30.39 -15.95
N LYS A 319 4.99 -30.79 -17.18
CA LYS A 319 5.90 -31.46 -18.10
C LYS A 319 6.99 -30.48 -18.55
N GLY A 320 8.27 -30.90 -18.55
CA GLY A 320 9.39 -30.02 -18.93
C GLY A 320 9.98 -29.19 -17.77
N LEU A 321 9.43 -29.32 -16.56
CA LEU A 321 9.90 -28.63 -15.35
C LEU A 321 10.40 -29.60 -14.27
N GLU A 322 10.58 -30.88 -14.60
CA GLU A 322 10.90 -31.94 -13.64
C GLU A 322 12.16 -31.68 -12.81
N ALA A 323 13.14 -30.98 -13.41
CA ALA A 323 14.39 -30.63 -12.74
C ALA A 323 14.21 -29.64 -11.59
N VAL A 324 13.21 -28.73 -11.69
CA VAL A 324 12.96 -27.66 -10.71
C VAL A 324 11.72 -27.91 -9.83
N THR A 325 10.96 -29.00 -10.15
CA THR A 325 9.76 -29.41 -9.40
C THR A 325 9.94 -30.72 -8.64
N ALA A 326 11.18 -31.14 -8.38
CA ALA A 326 11.46 -32.38 -7.68
C ALA A 326 10.91 -32.40 -6.25
N ASP A 327 11.00 -31.29 -5.55
CA ASP A 327 10.64 -31.11 -4.13
C ASP A 327 9.40 -30.23 -3.90
N ARG A 328 8.83 -29.64 -4.97
CA ARG A 328 7.71 -28.69 -4.86
C ARG A 328 6.81 -28.73 -6.09
N PRO A 329 5.52 -28.33 -5.97
CA PRO A 329 4.66 -28.21 -7.14
C PRO A 329 5.02 -26.97 -7.97
N LYS A 330 4.63 -26.95 -9.24
CA LYS A 330 4.88 -25.89 -10.23
C LYS A 330 4.50 -24.49 -9.70
N VAL A 331 3.38 -24.38 -9.00
CA VAL A 331 2.90 -23.10 -8.43
C VAL A 331 3.77 -22.55 -7.31
N MET A 332 4.66 -23.36 -6.74
CA MET A 332 5.62 -22.93 -5.71
C MET A 332 7.01 -22.61 -6.27
N LEU A 333 7.17 -22.59 -7.61
CA LEU A 333 8.42 -22.13 -8.23
C LEU A 333 8.65 -20.65 -7.92
N PRO A 334 9.88 -20.28 -7.50
CA PRO A 334 10.20 -18.89 -7.15
C PRO A 334 10.41 -18.05 -8.41
N ILE A 335 9.51 -17.14 -8.71
CA ILE A 335 9.63 -16.14 -9.77
C ILE A 335 10.05 -14.82 -9.15
N ALA A 336 11.20 -14.27 -9.52
CA ALA A 336 11.76 -13.05 -8.90
C ALA A 336 11.75 -13.11 -7.36
N GLY A 337 12.12 -14.26 -6.78
CA GLY A 337 12.20 -14.45 -5.33
C GLY A 337 10.86 -14.73 -4.61
N LYS A 338 9.72 -14.73 -5.31
CA LYS A 338 8.38 -14.94 -4.75
C LYS A 338 7.71 -16.14 -5.43
N PRO A 339 7.05 -17.08 -4.70
CA PRO A 339 6.34 -18.20 -5.31
C PRO A 339 5.31 -17.74 -6.35
N LEU A 340 5.21 -18.46 -7.47
CA LEU A 340 4.25 -18.18 -8.55
C LEU A 340 2.81 -18.04 -8.01
N LEU A 341 2.40 -18.93 -7.10
CA LEU A 341 1.10 -18.85 -6.43
C LEU A 341 0.87 -17.49 -5.74
N ARG A 342 1.91 -16.92 -5.15
CA ARG A 342 1.78 -15.63 -4.44
C ARG A 342 1.59 -14.45 -5.39
N TRP A 343 2.12 -14.53 -6.60
CA TRP A 343 1.82 -13.55 -7.66
C TRP A 343 0.35 -13.61 -8.07
N LEU A 344 -0.21 -14.81 -8.23
CA LEU A 344 -1.63 -15.02 -8.56
C LEU A 344 -2.55 -14.53 -7.41
N VAL A 345 -2.26 -14.95 -6.19
CA VAL A 345 -3.04 -14.56 -5.00
C VAL A 345 -3.07 -13.04 -4.84
N ASP A 346 -1.93 -12.38 -5.00
CA ASP A 346 -1.86 -10.93 -4.88
C ASP A 346 -2.61 -10.22 -6.02
N ALA A 347 -2.53 -10.75 -7.25
CA ALA A 347 -3.28 -10.20 -8.38
C ALA A 347 -4.80 -10.29 -8.17
N PHE A 348 -5.30 -11.40 -7.60
CA PHE A 348 -6.70 -11.55 -7.24
C PHE A 348 -7.10 -10.61 -6.09
N LYS A 349 -6.33 -10.59 -5.01
CA LYS A 349 -6.60 -9.72 -3.85
C LYS A 349 -6.60 -8.24 -4.21
N LYS A 350 -5.72 -7.82 -5.12
CA LYS A 350 -5.70 -6.46 -5.67
C LYS A 350 -7.04 -6.06 -6.32
N GLN A 351 -7.81 -7.02 -6.80
CA GLN A 351 -9.13 -6.81 -7.42
C GLN A 351 -10.30 -7.16 -6.49
N GLY A 352 -10.06 -7.26 -5.19
CA GLY A 352 -11.11 -7.54 -4.19
C GLY A 352 -11.55 -9.00 -4.11
N VAL A 353 -10.90 -9.92 -4.87
CA VAL A 353 -11.18 -11.35 -4.81
C VAL A 353 -10.39 -11.97 -3.67
N ASN A 354 -11.01 -12.08 -2.50
CA ASN A 354 -10.35 -12.50 -1.26
C ASN A 354 -10.59 -13.99 -0.92
N ASP A 355 -11.68 -14.58 -1.37
CA ASP A 355 -11.99 -16.00 -1.17
C ASP A 355 -11.33 -16.83 -2.29
N ILE A 356 -10.11 -17.33 -2.04
CA ILE A 356 -9.30 -18.03 -3.02
C ILE A 356 -9.16 -19.49 -2.61
N THR A 357 -9.62 -20.40 -3.47
CA THR A 357 -9.45 -21.84 -3.32
C THR A 357 -8.40 -22.33 -4.34
N VAL A 358 -7.38 -23.03 -3.87
CA VAL A 358 -6.36 -23.67 -4.72
C VAL A 358 -6.61 -25.15 -4.77
N VAL A 359 -6.68 -25.72 -5.98
CA VAL A 359 -6.78 -27.17 -6.16
C VAL A 359 -5.37 -27.70 -6.43
N GLY A 360 -4.77 -28.27 -5.40
CA GLY A 360 -3.47 -28.94 -5.46
C GLY A 360 -3.58 -30.40 -5.87
N GLY A 361 -2.44 -31.03 -6.15
CA GLY A 361 -2.29 -32.45 -6.44
C GLY A 361 -0.85 -32.89 -6.19
N TYR A 362 0.03 -32.78 -7.21
CA TYR A 362 1.44 -33.08 -7.02
C TYR A 362 2.05 -32.22 -5.92
N ARG A 363 2.66 -32.87 -4.91
CA ARG A 363 3.29 -32.22 -3.75
C ARG A 363 2.39 -31.14 -3.12
N ALA A 364 1.10 -31.43 -2.95
CA ALA A 364 0.16 -30.51 -2.32
C ALA A 364 0.57 -30.13 -0.89
N ASP A 365 1.33 -30.99 -0.22
CA ASP A 365 1.95 -30.76 1.10
C ASP A 365 2.94 -29.59 1.12
N ALA A 366 3.52 -29.24 -0.01
CA ALA A 366 4.48 -28.13 -0.15
C ALA A 366 3.83 -26.81 -0.57
N ILE A 367 2.50 -26.75 -0.72
CA ILE A 367 1.78 -25.50 -1.05
C ILE A 367 1.68 -24.61 0.19
N ASP A 368 2.13 -23.36 0.05
CA ASP A 368 1.91 -22.33 1.08
C ASP A 368 0.43 -21.93 1.14
N THR A 369 -0.23 -22.28 2.25
CA THR A 369 -1.68 -22.09 2.45
C THR A 369 -2.07 -20.76 3.11
N ALA A 370 -1.13 -19.83 3.33
CA ALA A 370 -1.44 -18.55 3.95
C ALA A 370 -2.49 -17.75 3.15
N GLY A 371 -3.66 -17.52 3.75
CA GLY A 371 -4.75 -16.74 3.15
C GLY A 371 -5.41 -17.36 1.92
N ILE A 372 -5.38 -18.70 1.79
CA ILE A 372 -6.09 -19.48 0.77
C ILE A 372 -6.73 -20.72 1.40
N LYS A 373 -7.68 -21.32 0.68
CA LYS A 373 -8.23 -22.64 0.98
C LYS A 373 -7.59 -23.66 0.04
N LEU A 374 -7.11 -24.79 0.57
CA LEU A 374 -6.52 -25.87 -0.25
C LEU A 374 -7.53 -27.02 -0.37
N VAL A 375 -7.75 -27.47 -1.61
CA VAL A 375 -8.46 -28.70 -1.96
C VAL A 375 -7.46 -29.60 -2.72
N VAL A 376 -7.47 -30.90 -2.47
CA VAL A 376 -6.52 -31.81 -3.11
C VAL A 376 -7.24 -32.75 -4.09
N ASN A 377 -6.72 -32.81 -5.32
CA ASN A 377 -7.08 -33.85 -6.27
C ASN A 377 -6.14 -35.06 -6.07
N GLU A 378 -6.59 -36.05 -5.32
CA GLU A 378 -5.80 -37.26 -5.03
C GLU A 378 -5.48 -38.11 -6.29
N GLN A 379 -6.25 -37.92 -7.36
CA GLN A 379 -6.07 -38.66 -8.63
C GLN A 379 -5.36 -37.82 -9.70
N HIS A 380 -4.62 -36.80 -9.31
CA HIS A 380 -3.99 -35.84 -10.24
C HIS A 380 -3.05 -36.43 -11.27
N GLU A 381 -2.46 -37.60 -11.02
CA GLU A 381 -1.55 -38.28 -11.97
C GLU A 381 -2.29 -38.89 -13.19
N THR A 382 -3.57 -39.21 -13.01
CA THR A 382 -4.38 -39.93 -14.01
C THR A 382 -5.58 -39.11 -14.50
N THR A 383 -5.74 -37.88 -14.02
CA THR A 383 -6.89 -37.02 -14.35
C THR A 383 -6.46 -35.64 -14.87
N GLY A 384 -7.32 -35.05 -15.72
CA GLY A 384 -7.14 -33.73 -16.31
C GLY A 384 -7.61 -32.59 -15.42
N GLU A 385 -7.53 -31.36 -15.95
CA GLU A 385 -7.89 -30.12 -15.22
C GLU A 385 -9.36 -30.08 -14.83
N LEU A 386 -10.27 -30.64 -15.64
CA LEU A 386 -11.69 -30.68 -15.36
C LEU A 386 -11.98 -31.51 -14.09
N SER A 387 -11.27 -32.61 -13.89
CA SER A 387 -11.35 -33.40 -12.66
C SER A 387 -10.87 -32.61 -11.44
N SER A 388 -9.83 -31.79 -11.60
CA SER A 388 -9.35 -30.90 -10.55
C SER A 388 -10.39 -29.81 -10.21
N LEU A 389 -11.00 -29.17 -11.21
CA LEU A 389 -12.10 -28.23 -10.99
C LEU A 389 -13.27 -28.91 -10.25
N ALA A 390 -13.59 -30.14 -10.63
CA ALA A 390 -14.68 -30.90 -10.03
C ALA A 390 -14.49 -31.19 -8.53
N CYS A 391 -13.24 -31.23 -8.02
CA CYS A 391 -12.94 -31.35 -6.59
C CYS A 391 -13.32 -30.08 -5.80
N ALA A 392 -13.31 -28.92 -6.46
CA ALA A 392 -13.66 -27.64 -5.82
C ALA A 392 -15.10 -27.19 -6.09
N LEU A 393 -15.87 -27.92 -6.88
CA LEU A 393 -17.18 -27.48 -7.42
C LEU A 393 -18.17 -27.07 -6.32
N ASP A 394 -18.19 -27.78 -5.18
CA ASP A 394 -19.07 -27.52 -4.05
C ASP A 394 -18.63 -26.29 -3.23
N LYS A 395 -17.41 -25.80 -3.44
CA LYS A 395 -16.87 -24.60 -2.78
C LYS A 395 -17.19 -23.32 -3.57
N LEU A 396 -17.60 -23.47 -4.85
CA LEU A 396 -17.93 -22.33 -5.69
C LEU A 396 -19.24 -21.67 -5.23
N GLN A 397 -19.17 -20.40 -4.88
CA GLN A 397 -20.31 -19.58 -4.46
C GLN A 397 -20.21 -18.18 -5.07
N GLY A 398 -21.35 -17.64 -5.52
CA GLY A 398 -21.36 -16.31 -6.15
C GLY A 398 -20.57 -16.24 -7.44
N ASP A 399 -20.08 -15.04 -7.75
CA ASP A 399 -19.23 -14.82 -8.92
C ASP A 399 -17.86 -15.46 -8.68
N THR A 400 -17.37 -16.23 -9.67
CA THR A 400 -16.17 -17.05 -9.48
C THR A 400 -15.22 -16.93 -10.67
N VAL A 401 -13.98 -16.53 -10.41
CA VAL A 401 -12.88 -16.59 -11.38
C VAL A 401 -12.20 -17.96 -11.30
N ILE A 402 -12.10 -18.64 -12.43
CA ILE A 402 -11.36 -19.91 -12.56
C ILE A 402 -10.07 -19.62 -13.33
N SER A 403 -8.92 -20.01 -12.79
CA SER A 403 -7.60 -19.74 -13.34
C SER A 403 -6.73 -20.98 -13.34
N TYR A 404 -5.91 -21.13 -14.37
CA TYR A 404 -4.76 -22.00 -14.29
C TYR A 404 -3.75 -21.46 -13.26
N GLY A 405 -3.01 -22.37 -12.62
CA GLY A 405 -2.04 -22.04 -11.56
C GLY A 405 -0.67 -21.61 -12.06
N ASP A 406 -0.42 -21.68 -13.37
CA ASP A 406 0.88 -21.43 -13.99
C ASP A 406 0.95 -20.12 -14.76
N LEU A 407 0.12 -19.16 -14.38
CA LEU A 407 -0.01 -17.87 -15.06
C LEU A 407 0.62 -16.72 -14.24
N LEU A 408 1.21 -15.80 -14.98
CA LEU A 408 1.51 -14.43 -14.52
C LEU A 408 0.79 -13.47 -15.45
N PHE A 409 0.17 -12.43 -14.90
CA PHE A 409 -0.55 -11.43 -15.70
C PHE A 409 -0.58 -10.07 -15.01
N ARG A 410 -0.81 -9.01 -15.80
CA ARG A 410 -1.08 -7.67 -15.27
C ARG A 410 -2.44 -7.64 -14.61
N SER A 411 -2.56 -6.92 -13.50
CA SER A 411 -3.74 -6.89 -12.63
C SER A 411 -5.03 -6.46 -13.33
N TYR A 412 -4.93 -5.58 -14.35
CA TYR A 412 -6.10 -5.13 -15.11
C TYR A 412 -6.86 -6.27 -15.81
N ILE A 413 -6.16 -7.36 -16.21
CA ILE A 413 -6.80 -8.52 -16.86
C ILE A 413 -7.85 -9.16 -15.94
N VAL A 414 -7.53 -9.29 -14.66
CA VAL A 414 -8.48 -9.81 -13.67
C VAL A 414 -9.57 -8.79 -13.36
N ARG A 415 -9.22 -7.49 -13.26
CA ARG A 415 -10.21 -6.43 -13.04
C ARG A 415 -11.30 -6.48 -14.12
N ASP A 416 -10.90 -6.39 -15.37
CA ASP A 416 -11.83 -6.34 -16.50
C ASP A 416 -12.66 -7.64 -16.59
N LEU A 417 -12.08 -8.79 -16.21
CA LEU A 417 -12.76 -10.07 -16.16
C LEU A 417 -13.81 -10.13 -15.04
N VAL A 418 -13.51 -9.60 -13.85
CA VAL A 418 -14.44 -9.52 -12.70
C VAL A 418 -15.55 -8.50 -12.94
N GLU A 419 -15.24 -7.41 -13.62
CA GLU A 419 -16.22 -6.37 -13.98
C GLU A 419 -17.19 -6.80 -15.09
N SER A 420 -16.86 -7.85 -15.87
CA SER A 420 -17.75 -8.38 -16.91
C SER A 420 -19.10 -8.80 -16.34
N GLU A 421 -20.18 -8.35 -16.95
CA GLU A 421 -21.57 -8.72 -16.58
C GLU A 421 -22.04 -10.05 -17.22
N ALA A 422 -21.21 -10.66 -18.07
CA ALA A 422 -21.54 -11.91 -18.74
C ALA A 422 -21.65 -13.08 -17.77
N ALA A 423 -22.58 -14.00 -18.02
CA ALA A 423 -22.68 -15.25 -17.25
C ALA A 423 -21.40 -16.10 -17.34
N PHE A 424 -20.74 -16.04 -18.51
CA PHE A 424 -19.44 -16.64 -18.79
C PHE A 424 -18.58 -15.66 -19.57
N CYS A 425 -17.37 -15.37 -19.09
CA CYS A 425 -16.40 -14.55 -19.79
C CYS A 425 -15.02 -15.22 -19.76
N VAL A 426 -14.30 -15.23 -20.88
CA VAL A 426 -12.97 -15.81 -21.01
C VAL A 426 -11.98 -14.79 -21.55
N VAL A 427 -10.70 -14.93 -21.18
CA VAL A 427 -9.62 -14.08 -21.68
C VAL A 427 -8.93 -14.77 -22.87
N VAL A 428 -8.88 -14.08 -24.01
CA VAL A 428 -8.22 -14.53 -25.24
C VAL A 428 -7.13 -13.55 -25.63
N ASP A 429 -5.92 -14.04 -25.82
CA ASP A 429 -4.79 -13.26 -26.33
C ASP A 429 -4.83 -13.21 -27.86
N SER A 430 -5.05 -12.03 -28.42
CA SER A 430 -5.14 -11.74 -29.84
C SER A 430 -3.81 -11.28 -30.45
N SER A 431 -2.71 -11.26 -29.69
CA SER A 431 -1.41 -10.81 -30.19
C SER A 431 -0.87 -11.71 -31.28
N ASP A 432 -0.35 -11.12 -32.36
CA ASP A 432 0.28 -11.84 -33.47
C ASP A 432 1.53 -12.60 -33.00
N ALA A 433 1.73 -13.78 -33.54
CA ALA A 433 2.91 -14.63 -33.26
C ALA A 433 4.25 -13.91 -33.57
N SER A 434 4.22 -12.86 -34.42
CA SER A 434 5.38 -12.05 -34.75
C SER A 434 5.69 -10.94 -33.72
N GLU A 435 4.68 -10.43 -32.99
CA GLU A 435 4.84 -9.33 -32.02
C GLU A 435 5.07 -9.83 -30.60
N THR A 436 4.48 -10.93 -30.22
CA THR A 436 4.57 -11.45 -28.85
C THR A 436 5.74 -12.36 -28.61
N HIS A 437 6.71 -12.35 -29.47
CA HIS A 437 7.85 -13.23 -29.29
C HIS A 437 7.44 -14.68 -29.12
N ALA A 438 8.29 -15.60 -29.46
CA ALA A 438 8.19 -17.02 -29.16
C ALA A 438 7.82 -17.39 -27.70
N ALA A 439 7.44 -16.41 -26.88
CA ALA A 439 7.30 -16.45 -25.44
C ALA A 439 6.06 -17.20 -24.91
N ASN A 440 4.98 -17.31 -25.68
CA ASN A 440 3.77 -18.05 -25.31
C ASN A 440 3.46 -19.16 -26.30
N GLN A 441 4.45 -19.65 -27.06
CA GLN A 441 4.27 -20.74 -28.02
C GLN A 441 3.95 -22.08 -27.36
N SER A 442 4.23 -22.22 -26.07
CA SER A 442 3.88 -23.39 -25.26
C SER A 442 2.38 -23.52 -24.99
N VAL A 443 1.61 -22.41 -25.07
CA VAL A 443 0.15 -22.41 -24.89
C VAL A 443 -0.51 -22.75 -26.22
N ARG A 444 -1.22 -23.91 -26.26
CA ARG A 444 -1.84 -24.47 -27.47
C ARG A 444 -3.37 -24.39 -27.47
N ASP A 445 -3.98 -23.64 -26.58
CA ASP A 445 -5.44 -23.51 -26.51
C ASP A 445 -5.91 -22.44 -27.50
N PHE A 446 -5.95 -22.81 -28.80
CA PHE A 446 -6.41 -21.93 -29.86
C PHE A 446 -7.89 -21.65 -29.74
N ALA A 447 -8.28 -20.35 -29.87
CA ALA A 447 -9.63 -19.88 -29.70
C ALA A 447 -10.21 -19.37 -31.02
N TRP A 448 -11.36 -19.94 -31.43
CA TRP A 448 -12.19 -19.41 -32.49
C TRP A 448 -13.33 -18.59 -31.89
N CYS A 449 -13.47 -17.35 -32.35
CA CYS A 449 -14.42 -16.39 -31.85
C CYS A 449 -15.37 -15.92 -32.97
N THR A 450 -16.45 -15.25 -32.62
CA THR A 450 -17.40 -14.71 -33.59
C THR A 450 -16.83 -13.55 -34.41
N ALA A 451 -15.87 -12.82 -33.88
CA ALA A 451 -15.11 -11.78 -34.57
C ALA A 451 -13.66 -11.75 -34.06
N ALA A 452 -12.74 -11.23 -34.88
CA ALA A 452 -11.38 -10.92 -34.45
C ALA A 452 -11.38 -9.66 -33.57
N ASP A 453 -10.30 -9.48 -32.81
CA ASP A 453 -10.05 -8.25 -32.05
C ASP A 453 -9.86 -7.07 -33.01
N ASP A 454 -10.77 -6.11 -32.98
CA ASP A 454 -10.74 -4.89 -33.77
C ASP A 454 -10.04 -3.73 -33.05
N ARG A 455 -9.61 -3.96 -31.80
CA ARG A 455 -9.03 -2.94 -30.90
C ARG A 455 -9.95 -1.73 -30.69
N GLY A 456 -11.24 -1.88 -30.98
CA GLY A 456 -12.25 -0.83 -30.83
C GLY A 456 -12.69 -0.64 -29.38
N LEU A 457 -12.81 0.61 -28.94
CA LEU A 457 -13.26 0.94 -27.57
C LEU A 457 -14.72 0.56 -27.30
N PHE A 458 -15.53 0.36 -28.32
CA PHE A 458 -16.94 0.02 -28.24
C PHE A 458 -17.28 -1.18 -29.13
N GLY A 459 -16.40 -2.17 -29.12
CA GLY A 459 -16.53 -3.37 -29.93
C GLY A 459 -17.85 -4.11 -29.73
N ASN A 460 -18.30 -4.80 -30.75
CA ASN A 460 -19.42 -5.73 -30.66
C ASN A 460 -19.08 -6.83 -29.65
N LYS A 461 -20.07 -7.31 -28.88
CA LYS A 461 -19.89 -8.45 -28.00
C LYS A 461 -19.38 -9.64 -28.82
N VAL A 462 -18.15 -10.04 -28.52
CA VAL A 462 -17.52 -11.20 -29.15
C VAL A 462 -17.77 -12.42 -28.27
N THR A 463 -18.12 -13.55 -28.88
CA THR A 463 -18.32 -14.81 -28.15
C THR A 463 -17.39 -15.88 -28.68
N LEU A 464 -17.01 -16.78 -27.78
CA LEU A 464 -16.22 -17.96 -28.09
C LEU A 464 -17.07 -18.97 -28.86
N ARG A 465 -16.49 -19.58 -29.90
CA ARG A 465 -17.12 -20.65 -30.70
C ARG A 465 -16.49 -22.00 -30.43
N ARG A 466 -15.17 -22.05 -30.18
CA ARG A 466 -14.43 -23.26 -29.92
C ARG A 466 -13.08 -22.97 -29.30
N VAL A 467 -12.61 -23.87 -28.47
CA VAL A 467 -11.20 -23.96 -28.05
C VAL A 467 -10.66 -25.34 -28.39
N SER A 468 -9.47 -25.41 -29.02
CA SER A 468 -8.82 -26.69 -29.36
C SER A 468 -7.30 -26.54 -29.29
N SER A 469 -6.62 -27.62 -28.96
CA SER A 469 -5.16 -27.73 -29.05
C SER A 469 -4.63 -27.92 -30.48
N ASP A 470 -5.53 -28.17 -31.43
CA ASP A 470 -5.22 -28.32 -32.87
C ASP A 470 -5.65 -27.04 -33.60
N GLU A 471 -4.69 -26.30 -34.15
CA GLU A 471 -4.91 -25.05 -34.90
C GLU A 471 -5.77 -25.26 -36.17
N THR A 472 -5.92 -26.47 -36.65
CA THR A 472 -6.71 -26.81 -37.82
C THR A 472 -8.16 -27.19 -37.52
N ASP A 473 -8.53 -27.29 -36.21
CA ASP A 473 -9.85 -27.74 -35.74
C ASP A 473 -10.89 -26.59 -35.69
N ALA A 474 -11.04 -25.88 -36.81
CA ALA A 474 -11.99 -24.79 -36.93
C ALA A 474 -13.45 -25.31 -36.86
N PRO A 475 -14.35 -24.63 -36.09
CA PRO A 475 -15.75 -25.02 -36.01
C PRO A 475 -16.46 -24.86 -37.35
N ALA A 476 -17.46 -25.70 -37.61
CA ALA A 476 -18.28 -25.61 -38.79
C ALA A 476 -18.95 -24.22 -38.91
N GLY A 477 -18.86 -23.58 -40.08
CA GLY A 477 -19.41 -22.26 -40.33
C GLY A 477 -18.60 -21.09 -39.70
N ALA A 478 -17.34 -21.33 -39.32
CA ALA A 478 -16.43 -20.26 -38.90
C ALA A 478 -16.18 -19.27 -40.03
N THR A 479 -16.17 -17.96 -39.69
CA THR A 479 -15.86 -16.87 -40.61
C THR A 479 -14.39 -16.87 -41.05
N SER A 480 -13.49 -17.46 -40.24
CA SER A 480 -12.08 -17.68 -40.51
C SER A 480 -11.71 -19.11 -40.16
N LYS A 481 -10.85 -19.75 -40.99
CA LYS A 481 -10.26 -21.03 -40.65
C LYS A 481 -9.15 -20.92 -39.62
N ALA A 482 -8.46 -19.78 -39.57
CA ALA A 482 -7.47 -19.49 -38.54
C ALA A 482 -8.15 -19.09 -37.23
N PRO A 483 -7.61 -19.49 -36.08
CA PRO A 483 -8.09 -19.01 -34.76
C PRO A 483 -7.88 -17.50 -34.65
N GLN A 484 -8.72 -16.82 -33.84
CA GLN A 484 -8.62 -15.40 -33.59
C GLN A 484 -7.68 -15.06 -32.42
N GLY A 485 -7.21 -16.03 -31.70
CA GLY A 485 -6.28 -15.89 -30.61
C GLY A 485 -6.07 -17.17 -29.82
N ARG A 486 -5.55 -17.04 -28.60
CA ARG A 486 -5.31 -18.16 -27.69
C ARG A 486 -6.01 -17.90 -26.36
N TRP A 487 -6.73 -18.88 -25.85
CA TRP A 487 -7.29 -18.80 -24.50
C TRP A 487 -6.17 -18.83 -23.47
N VAL A 488 -6.19 -17.85 -22.55
CA VAL A 488 -5.12 -17.62 -21.57
C VAL A 488 -5.19 -18.58 -20.38
N GLY A 489 -6.33 -19.28 -20.18
CA GLY A 489 -6.56 -20.11 -18.99
C GLY A 489 -7.28 -19.37 -17.85
N LEU A 490 -7.95 -18.26 -18.17
CA LEU A 490 -8.76 -17.46 -17.26
C LEU A 490 -10.20 -17.42 -17.73
N MET A 491 -11.16 -17.67 -16.81
CA MET A 491 -12.58 -17.46 -17.05
C MET A 491 -13.27 -16.91 -15.80
N ASN A 492 -14.31 -16.11 -16.00
CA ASN A 492 -15.26 -15.70 -14.97
C ASN A 492 -16.62 -16.35 -15.18
N VAL A 493 -17.24 -16.78 -14.10
CA VAL A 493 -18.58 -17.37 -14.08
C VAL A 493 -19.42 -16.55 -13.12
N ARG A 494 -20.55 -16.00 -13.59
CA ARG A 494 -21.33 -15.04 -12.83
C ARG A 494 -22.80 -15.42 -12.73
N GLY A 495 -23.40 -15.12 -11.60
CA GLY A 495 -24.85 -15.25 -11.37
C GLY A 495 -25.39 -16.66 -11.67
N ALA A 496 -26.38 -16.74 -12.57
CA ALA A 496 -26.99 -18.01 -12.98
C ALA A 496 -25.99 -18.93 -13.73
N GLY A 497 -24.90 -18.39 -14.28
CA GLY A 497 -23.86 -19.17 -14.94
C GLY A 497 -23.21 -20.21 -14.05
N LEU A 498 -23.10 -19.95 -12.73
CA LEU A 498 -22.53 -20.92 -11.79
C LEU A 498 -23.39 -22.18 -11.66
N ALA A 499 -24.71 -22.05 -11.59
CA ALA A 499 -25.61 -23.19 -11.57
C ALA A 499 -25.48 -24.00 -12.87
N ARG A 500 -25.41 -23.29 -14.01
CA ARG A 500 -25.27 -23.89 -15.31
C ARG A 500 -23.91 -24.60 -15.50
N LEU A 501 -22.82 -23.99 -15.03
CA LEU A 501 -21.51 -24.64 -14.97
C LEU A 501 -21.57 -25.99 -14.22
N LYS A 502 -22.19 -25.98 -13.02
CA LYS A 502 -22.34 -27.20 -12.21
C LYS A 502 -23.15 -28.29 -12.91
N GLU A 503 -24.21 -27.92 -13.64
CA GLU A 503 -25.01 -28.86 -14.45
C GLU A 503 -24.18 -29.48 -15.58
N VAL A 504 -23.45 -28.64 -16.35
CA VAL A 504 -22.62 -29.12 -17.46
C VAL A 504 -21.50 -30.03 -16.95
N VAL A 505 -20.83 -29.67 -15.85
CA VAL A 505 -19.83 -30.57 -15.24
C VAL A 505 -20.44 -31.86 -14.75
N ALA A 506 -21.65 -31.84 -14.17
CA ALA A 506 -22.36 -33.07 -13.76
C ALA A 506 -22.68 -33.97 -14.96
N GLN A 507 -23.07 -33.41 -16.10
CA GLN A 507 -23.30 -34.15 -17.32
C GLN A 507 -21.99 -34.75 -17.86
N LEU A 508 -20.89 -33.97 -17.89
CA LEU A 508 -19.59 -34.46 -18.33
C LEU A 508 -19.07 -35.59 -17.43
N ARG A 509 -19.35 -35.57 -16.13
CA ARG A 509 -18.99 -36.64 -15.17
C ARG A 509 -19.59 -38.01 -15.53
N THR A 510 -20.68 -38.06 -16.31
CA THR A 510 -21.27 -39.33 -16.75
C THR A 510 -20.54 -39.97 -17.94
N ARG A 511 -19.62 -39.26 -18.57
CA ARG A 511 -18.84 -39.75 -19.71
C ARG A 511 -17.73 -40.68 -19.25
N ALA A 512 -17.46 -41.71 -20.06
CA ALA A 512 -16.40 -42.68 -19.77
C ALA A 512 -14.98 -42.06 -19.83
N ASP A 513 -14.82 -40.97 -20.58
CA ASP A 513 -13.56 -40.24 -20.76
C ASP A 513 -13.39 -39.06 -19.83
N PHE A 514 -14.29 -38.84 -18.85
CA PHE A 514 -14.28 -37.69 -17.94
C PHE A 514 -12.92 -37.46 -17.27
N ALA A 515 -12.25 -38.53 -16.88
CA ALA A 515 -10.94 -38.45 -16.23
C ALA A 515 -9.87 -37.75 -17.10
N SER A 516 -9.98 -37.79 -18.44
CA SER A 516 -9.03 -37.16 -19.35
C SER A 516 -9.44 -35.80 -19.88
N LEU A 517 -10.64 -35.30 -19.50
CA LEU A 517 -11.13 -34.01 -19.97
C LEU A 517 -10.35 -32.84 -19.35
N ASP A 518 -10.11 -31.84 -20.17
CA ASP A 518 -9.45 -30.58 -19.87
C ASP A 518 -10.45 -29.40 -19.78
N MET A 519 -9.97 -28.19 -19.52
CA MET A 519 -10.81 -27.00 -19.49
C MET A 519 -11.35 -26.56 -20.86
N PRO A 520 -10.61 -26.70 -21.98
CA PRO A 520 -11.17 -26.58 -23.34
C PRO A 520 -12.41 -27.44 -23.58
N ALA A 521 -12.41 -28.69 -23.11
CA ALA A 521 -13.57 -29.56 -23.22
C ALA A 521 -14.80 -29.03 -22.48
N LEU A 522 -14.61 -28.42 -21.29
CA LEU A 522 -15.68 -27.77 -20.56
C LEU A 522 -16.23 -26.54 -21.31
N LEU A 523 -15.35 -25.67 -21.84
CA LEU A 523 -15.76 -24.49 -22.60
C LEU A 523 -16.57 -24.89 -23.86
N ASN A 524 -16.11 -25.89 -24.56
CA ASN A 524 -16.84 -26.42 -25.74
C ASN A 524 -18.20 -27.00 -25.33
N ALA A 525 -18.29 -27.74 -24.20
CA ALA A 525 -19.56 -28.28 -23.72
C ALA A 525 -20.54 -27.18 -23.29
N LEU A 526 -20.07 -26.09 -22.72
CA LEU A 526 -20.90 -24.90 -22.41
C LEU A 526 -21.47 -24.30 -23.70
N ILE A 527 -20.64 -24.14 -24.73
CA ILE A 527 -21.06 -23.61 -26.04
C ILE A 527 -22.07 -24.54 -26.71
N GLU A 528 -21.83 -25.87 -26.68
CA GLU A 528 -22.74 -26.89 -27.21
C GLU A 528 -24.08 -26.92 -26.46
N ALA A 529 -24.05 -26.59 -25.16
CA ALA A 529 -25.25 -26.43 -24.33
C ALA A 529 -26.02 -25.11 -24.58
N GLY A 530 -25.55 -24.28 -25.53
CA GLY A 530 -26.19 -23.04 -25.96
C GLY A 530 -25.80 -21.82 -25.13
N GLU A 531 -24.77 -21.93 -24.27
CA GLU A 531 -24.33 -20.80 -23.45
C GLU A 531 -23.48 -19.81 -24.27
N ALA A 532 -23.73 -18.52 -24.08
CA ALA A 532 -22.89 -17.47 -24.65
C ALA A 532 -21.67 -17.25 -23.75
N VAL A 533 -20.48 -17.66 -24.23
CA VAL A 533 -19.21 -17.41 -23.56
C VAL A 533 -18.61 -16.14 -24.16
N GLU A 534 -18.69 -15.01 -23.46
CA GLU A 534 -18.12 -13.74 -23.93
C GLU A 534 -16.60 -13.78 -23.91
N VAL A 535 -15.97 -13.04 -24.82
CA VAL A 535 -14.51 -12.98 -24.97
C VAL A 535 -14.02 -11.58 -24.62
N GLN A 536 -13.11 -11.53 -23.67
CA GLN A 536 -12.28 -10.38 -23.38
C GLN A 536 -10.94 -10.55 -24.10
N TYR A 537 -10.66 -9.72 -25.09
CA TYR A 537 -9.37 -9.75 -25.76
C TYR A 537 -8.31 -9.03 -24.93
N VAL A 538 -7.10 -9.61 -24.93
CA VAL A 538 -5.89 -8.98 -24.41
C VAL A 538 -4.79 -9.06 -25.48
N HIS A 539 -3.80 -8.19 -25.36
CA HIS A 539 -2.70 -8.11 -26.30
C HIS A 539 -1.37 -8.32 -25.55
N GLY A 540 -1.07 -9.57 -25.22
CA GLY A 540 0.03 -9.90 -24.31
C GLY A 540 -0.29 -9.56 -22.85
N HIS A 541 0.69 -9.03 -22.12
CA HIS A 541 0.62 -8.65 -20.70
C HIS A 541 0.35 -9.82 -19.75
N TRP A 542 0.65 -11.02 -20.20
CA TRP A 542 0.60 -12.26 -19.42
C TRP A 542 1.72 -13.22 -19.82
N ARG A 543 2.01 -14.22 -19.00
CA ARG A 543 2.97 -15.29 -19.27
C ARG A 543 2.45 -16.60 -18.69
N GLY A 544 2.53 -17.68 -19.47
CA GLY A 544 2.47 -19.05 -18.95
C GLY A 544 3.85 -19.49 -18.50
N VAL A 545 3.93 -20.36 -17.52
CA VAL A 545 5.18 -20.96 -17.02
C VAL A 545 5.13 -22.45 -17.30
N ASN A 546 5.37 -22.89 -18.54
CA ASN A 546 5.20 -24.28 -18.98
C ASN A 546 6.50 -25.08 -19.10
N ASP A 547 7.61 -24.39 -19.34
CA ASP A 547 8.94 -24.99 -19.45
C ASP A 547 10.02 -24.11 -18.80
N LEU A 548 11.29 -24.53 -18.90
CA LEU A 548 12.42 -23.80 -18.30
C LEU A 548 12.67 -22.44 -18.96
N GLU A 549 12.36 -22.28 -20.24
CA GLU A 549 12.51 -21.00 -20.93
C GLU A 549 11.41 -20.02 -20.48
N ASP A 550 10.17 -20.49 -20.38
CA ASP A 550 9.06 -19.72 -19.80
C ASP A 550 9.38 -19.30 -18.36
N PHE A 551 9.93 -20.21 -17.55
CA PHE A 551 10.34 -19.92 -16.19
C PHE A 551 11.38 -18.79 -16.11
N ARG A 552 12.37 -18.79 -16.99
CA ARG A 552 13.37 -17.72 -17.06
C ARG A 552 12.74 -16.38 -17.43
N ARG A 553 11.90 -16.35 -18.48
CA ARG A 553 11.21 -15.15 -18.96
C ARG A 553 10.16 -14.62 -17.98
N ALA A 554 9.57 -15.49 -17.17
CA ALA A 554 8.67 -15.08 -16.09
C ALA A 554 9.36 -14.20 -15.06
N GLY A 555 10.67 -14.42 -14.81
CA GLY A 555 11.46 -13.55 -13.93
C GLY A 555 11.54 -12.13 -14.45
N ASP A 556 11.83 -11.91 -15.73
CA ASP A 556 11.90 -10.59 -16.34
C ASP A 556 10.54 -9.88 -16.30
N PHE A 557 9.46 -10.62 -16.59
CA PHE A 557 8.10 -10.08 -16.53
C PHE A 557 7.71 -9.67 -15.09
N ALA A 558 8.07 -10.46 -14.08
CA ALA A 558 7.81 -10.15 -12.68
C ALA A 558 8.64 -8.97 -12.18
N HIS A 559 9.90 -8.83 -12.59
CA HIS A 559 10.73 -7.67 -12.26
C HIS A 559 10.13 -6.36 -12.78
N ALA A 560 9.56 -6.37 -13.98
CA ALA A 560 8.84 -5.21 -14.51
C ALA A 560 7.56 -4.86 -13.72
N GLN A 561 7.07 -5.76 -12.83
CA GLN A 561 5.94 -5.53 -11.93
C GLN A 561 6.36 -5.11 -10.52
N THR A 562 7.64 -5.26 -10.16
CA THR A 562 8.11 -4.92 -8.82
C THR A 562 8.17 -3.38 -8.67
N PRO A 563 7.65 -2.80 -7.58
CA PRO A 563 7.83 -1.37 -7.31
C PRO A 563 9.30 -1.01 -7.38
N LEU A 564 9.64 0.16 -7.93
CA LEU A 564 11.00 0.67 -7.97
C LEU A 564 11.58 0.68 -6.54
N ALA A 565 12.24 -0.41 -6.16
CA ALA A 565 13.14 -0.39 -5.02
C ALA A 565 14.20 0.66 -5.35
N GLN A 566 14.34 1.64 -4.46
CA GLN A 566 15.23 2.77 -4.53
C GLN A 566 16.55 2.41 -5.20
N GLY A 567 16.86 3.10 -6.28
CA GLY A 567 18.10 2.92 -7.02
C GLY A 567 19.31 3.01 -6.09
N GLY A 568 19.99 1.90 -5.92
CA GLY A 568 21.36 1.89 -5.48
C GLY A 568 22.15 2.72 -6.48
N SER A 569 22.83 3.75 -5.99
CA SER A 569 23.77 4.57 -6.72
C SER A 569 24.74 3.69 -7.51
N ALA A 570 24.57 3.62 -8.82
CA ALA A 570 25.65 3.19 -9.69
C ALA A 570 26.73 4.26 -9.61
N ASP A 571 27.88 3.83 -9.14
CA ASP A 571 29.17 4.50 -9.09
C ASP A 571 29.52 5.10 -10.47
N GLU A 572 29.41 6.42 -10.61
CA GLU A 572 30.09 7.15 -11.67
C GLU A 572 31.53 7.49 -11.22
N GLY A 573 32.34 6.46 -11.19
CA GLY A 573 33.77 6.60 -11.21
C GLY A 573 34.31 6.61 -12.66
N ALA A 574 34.89 7.72 -13.05
CA ALA A 574 35.81 7.95 -14.21
C ALA A 574 35.22 8.74 -15.39
N ARG A 575 35.26 10.06 -15.32
CA ARG A 575 36.15 10.95 -16.13
C ARG A 575 35.83 12.41 -15.86
#